data_aacb67c16e0deb35ce45b3dfbf037040
#
_entry.id   aacb67c16e0deb35ce45b3dfbf037040
#
_cell.length_a   1.000
_cell.length_b   1.000
_cell.length_c   1.000
_cell.angle_alpha   90.00
_cell.angle_beta   90.00
_cell.angle_gamma   90.00
#
_symmetry.space_group_name_H-M   'P 1'
#
loop_
_entity.id
_entity.type
_entity.pdbx_description
1 polymer ?
#
loop_
_entity_poly.entity_id
_entity_poly.type
_entity_poly.pdbx_seq_one_letter_code
_entity_poly.pdbx_strand_id
1 'polypeptide(L)'
;MQKFLRRLERFSQSLLSPLSYLSAAGLLLVLGALLTSKPLCQALPVLQWAPLQLVGQLLYNGMMVLINNLSVILCVGVAAVRAKTEKQDAALLALMAYLVFLTANHTALEALGLLAQPNGMTGLAGTGQTTILGIQVVDTGVASGIVLGFAAAWLFNRTCEKQFYGMITQLYSGLRWSFLWLSALAVALGLGFCFVCPPLQRTVSALTGWIAASGNAGVFLYGFLERLLIPTGLHHLIYMPFQFSSLGGSLTVGSVTYTGAYVVCMTEYTMGLPLSDGIVWMYTGFTKTFGYFGIVAAFIFCARKENRKKTAAVLVPLAFTASLASITEPLDFMFCFTAPILWVAHACISGLFIVLLHIFHVTGFTTNLLGSVLMNLSAGADKTNYPTLYLLALCQIAVYFVVFTLLIKAFNLHTPGREEGSAETAKSDAPAKKASVKNAAEVQCVIDGLGGKENILSVDNCFTRLRVNIKDPAKLDEAAINKLPNSGIVKKGTDIQIVYGLQVADIKRAVETQLENQ
;
A
#
# COMPACT_ATOMS: atom_id res chain seq x y z
N MET A 1 22.65 6.35 -15.40
CA MET A 1 21.19 6.24 -15.51
C MET A 1 20.69 4.79 -15.38
N GLN A 2 21.15 3.83 -16.22
CA GLN A 2 20.69 2.43 -16.15
C GLN A 2 20.93 1.73 -14.79
N LYS A 3 22.06 1.96 -14.10
CA LYS A 3 22.32 1.38 -12.77
C LYS A 3 21.35 1.91 -11.70
N PHE A 4 20.96 3.19 -11.80
CA PHE A 4 19.98 3.81 -10.89
C PHE A 4 18.58 3.25 -11.14
N LEU A 5 18.15 3.15 -12.40
CA LEU A 5 16.85 2.55 -12.77
C LEU A 5 16.72 1.09 -12.30
N ARG A 6 17.77 0.27 -12.46
CA ARG A 6 17.79 -1.10 -11.94
C ARG A 6 17.71 -1.17 -10.40
N ARG A 7 18.32 -0.20 -9.70
CA ARG A 7 18.20 -0.13 -8.23
C ARG A 7 16.78 0.24 -7.82
N LEU A 8 16.16 1.19 -8.52
CA LEU A 8 14.78 1.62 -8.28
C LEU A 8 13.80 0.48 -8.58
N GLU A 9 14.01 -0.26 -9.67
CA GLU A 9 13.21 -1.44 -10.03
C GLU A 9 13.27 -2.53 -8.95
N ARG A 10 14.48 -2.86 -8.45
CA ARG A 10 14.65 -3.82 -7.35
C ARG A 10 14.04 -3.34 -6.04
N PHE A 11 14.11 -2.03 -5.76
CA PHE A 11 13.46 -1.41 -4.62
C PHE A 11 11.94 -1.59 -4.70
N SER A 12 11.35 -1.22 -5.82
CA SER A 12 9.93 -1.37 -6.12
C SER A 12 9.46 -2.83 -5.98
N GLN A 13 10.18 -3.78 -6.58
CA GLN A 13 9.86 -5.21 -6.51
C GLN A 13 9.84 -5.74 -5.07
N SER A 14 10.73 -5.23 -4.20
CA SER A 14 10.76 -5.62 -2.79
C SER A 14 9.51 -5.19 -2.02
N LEU A 15 8.87 -4.10 -2.45
CA LEU A 15 7.64 -3.58 -1.84
C LEU A 15 6.38 -4.24 -2.42
N LEU A 16 6.39 -4.59 -3.70
CA LEU A 16 5.22 -5.17 -4.38
C LEU A 16 4.83 -6.55 -3.82
N SER A 17 5.79 -7.37 -3.39
CA SER A 17 5.52 -8.71 -2.87
C SER A 17 4.63 -8.68 -1.61
N PRO A 18 4.96 -7.93 -0.54
CA PRO A 18 4.07 -7.77 0.62
C PRO A 18 2.72 -7.13 0.28
N LEU A 19 2.70 -6.17 -0.66
CA LEU A 19 1.49 -5.43 -1.03
C LEU A 19 0.48 -6.26 -1.82
N SER A 20 0.92 -7.35 -2.47
CA SER A 20 0.03 -8.21 -3.26
C SER A 20 -1.10 -8.85 -2.43
N TYR A 21 -0.87 -9.10 -1.14
CA TYR A 21 -1.88 -9.64 -0.22
C TYR A 21 -2.93 -8.60 0.19
N LEU A 22 -2.59 -7.30 0.11
CA LEU A 22 -3.52 -6.23 0.49
C LEU A 22 -4.71 -6.11 -0.47
N SER A 23 -4.57 -6.55 -1.72
CA SER A 23 -5.70 -6.56 -2.65
C SER A 23 -6.80 -7.54 -2.21
N ALA A 24 -6.43 -8.72 -1.73
CA ALA A 24 -7.39 -9.67 -1.17
C ALA A 24 -7.98 -9.17 0.16
N ALA A 25 -7.14 -8.61 1.04
CA ALA A 25 -7.59 -8.00 2.27
C ALA A 25 -8.56 -6.84 2.03
N GLY A 26 -8.29 -5.99 1.03
CA GLY A 26 -9.17 -4.90 0.63
C GLY A 26 -10.55 -5.37 0.18
N LEU A 27 -10.65 -6.47 -0.57
CA LEU A 27 -11.93 -7.05 -0.98
C LEU A 27 -12.77 -7.51 0.23
N LEU A 28 -12.14 -8.24 1.16
CA LEU A 28 -12.80 -8.70 2.38
C LEU A 28 -13.23 -7.52 3.27
N LEU A 29 -12.42 -6.48 3.32
CA LEU A 29 -12.70 -5.27 4.06
C LEU A 29 -13.92 -4.52 3.50
N VAL A 30 -14.06 -4.41 2.16
CA VAL A 30 -15.25 -3.83 1.53
C VAL A 30 -16.50 -4.60 1.91
N LEU A 31 -16.47 -5.94 1.87
CA LEU A 31 -17.60 -6.75 2.29
C LEU A 31 -17.97 -6.47 3.75
N GLY A 32 -16.98 -6.40 4.64
CA GLY A 32 -17.21 -6.04 6.05
C GLY A 32 -17.79 -4.64 6.21
N ALA A 33 -17.25 -3.65 5.50
CA ALA A 33 -17.73 -2.27 5.52
C ALA A 33 -19.17 -2.12 5.01
N LEU A 34 -19.54 -2.84 3.95
CA LEU A 34 -20.91 -2.83 3.43
C LEU A 34 -21.89 -3.44 4.42
N LEU A 35 -21.55 -4.61 5.03
CA LEU A 35 -22.40 -5.26 6.00
C LEU A 35 -22.63 -4.43 7.27
N THR A 36 -21.66 -3.61 7.67
CA THR A 36 -21.70 -2.77 8.88
C THR A 36 -22.07 -1.31 8.60
N SER A 37 -22.32 -0.95 7.34
CA SER A 37 -22.64 0.41 6.93
C SER A 37 -23.98 0.86 7.50
N LYS A 38 -23.99 1.88 8.38
CA LYS A 38 -25.22 2.41 8.98
C LYS A 38 -26.27 2.83 7.95
N PRO A 39 -25.91 3.59 6.88
CA PRO A 39 -26.90 3.96 5.87
C PRO A 39 -27.50 2.76 5.14
N LEU A 40 -26.68 1.73 4.85
CA LEU A 40 -27.17 0.54 4.17
C LEU A 40 -28.06 -0.32 5.08
N CYS A 41 -27.73 -0.41 6.37
CA CYS A 41 -28.53 -1.10 7.37
C CYS A 41 -29.91 -0.41 7.59
N GLN A 42 -29.97 0.91 7.44
CA GLN A 42 -31.24 1.65 7.49
C GLN A 42 -32.09 1.39 6.24
N ALA A 43 -31.46 1.35 5.06
CA ALA A 43 -32.15 1.07 3.79
C ALA A 43 -32.58 -0.41 3.64
N LEU A 44 -31.83 -1.33 4.21
CA LEU A 44 -32.05 -2.78 4.14
C LEU A 44 -32.07 -3.39 5.55
N PRO A 45 -33.25 -3.48 6.22
CA PRO A 45 -33.33 -3.96 7.60
C PRO A 45 -32.77 -5.37 7.83
N VAL A 46 -32.75 -6.22 6.81
CA VAL A 46 -32.17 -7.57 6.89
C VAL A 46 -30.69 -7.55 7.28
N LEU A 47 -29.97 -6.48 6.96
CA LEU A 47 -28.56 -6.32 7.34
C LEU A 47 -28.38 -6.02 8.83
N GLN A 48 -29.43 -5.66 9.55
CA GLN A 48 -29.38 -5.45 11.01
C GLN A 48 -29.40 -6.76 11.80
N TRP A 49 -29.54 -7.91 11.12
CA TRP A 49 -29.50 -9.21 11.78
C TRP A 49 -28.14 -9.43 12.47
N ALA A 50 -28.17 -9.69 13.78
CA ALA A 50 -26.98 -9.70 14.65
C ALA A 50 -25.83 -10.63 14.15
N PRO A 51 -26.09 -11.87 13.69
CA PRO A 51 -25.02 -12.72 13.13
C PRO A 51 -24.36 -12.11 11.89
N LEU A 52 -25.14 -11.43 11.04
CA LEU A 52 -24.61 -10.80 9.84
C LEU A 52 -23.75 -9.57 10.17
N GLN A 53 -24.17 -8.78 11.18
CA GLN A 53 -23.37 -7.69 11.73
C GLN A 53 -22.07 -8.18 12.35
N LEU A 54 -22.10 -9.30 13.08
CA LEU A 54 -20.89 -9.91 13.64
C LEU A 54 -19.91 -10.34 12.54
N VAL A 55 -20.40 -11.01 11.49
CA VAL A 55 -19.56 -11.39 10.34
C VAL A 55 -18.96 -10.14 9.68
N GLY A 56 -19.77 -9.09 9.47
CA GLY A 56 -19.30 -7.81 8.92
C GLY A 56 -18.20 -7.18 9.78
N GLN A 57 -18.39 -7.13 11.09
CA GLN A 57 -17.38 -6.60 12.03
C GLN A 57 -16.10 -7.44 12.05
N LEU A 58 -16.19 -8.77 12.02
CA LEU A 58 -15.03 -9.66 11.98
C LEU A 58 -14.21 -9.44 10.70
N LEU A 59 -14.87 -9.34 9.55
CA LEU A 59 -14.20 -9.06 8.28
C LEU A 59 -13.55 -7.68 8.30
N TYR A 60 -14.29 -6.64 8.70
CA TYR A 60 -13.79 -5.28 8.74
C TYR A 60 -12.61 -5.12 9.69
N ASN A 61 -12.80 -5.48 10.97
CA ASN A 61 -11.77 -5.32 11.99
C ASN A 61 -10.56 -6.21 11.74
N GLY A 62 -10.77 -7.47 11.28
CA GLY A 62 -9.69 -8.38 10.95
C GLY A 62 -8.80 -7.86 9.81
N MET A 63 -9.40 -7.26 8.78
CA MET A 63 -8.61 -6.69 7.68
C MET A 63 -7.99 -5.34 8.04
N MET A 64 -8.65 -4.52 8.88
CA MET A 64 -8.09 -3.27 9.38
C MET A 64 -6.83 -3.47 10.22
N VAL A 65 -6.72 -4.58 10.95
CA VAL A 65 -5.47 -4.92 11.67
C VAL A 65 -4.28 -5.01 10.72
N LEU A 66 -4.46 -5.58 9.51
CA LEU A 66 -3.39 -5.67 8.51
C LEU A 66 -2.97 -4.29 8.00
N ILE A 67 -3.95 -3.41 7.74
CA ILE A 67 -3.70 -2.06 7.23
C ILE A 67 -3.04 -1.19 8.30
N ASN A 68 -3.55 -1.22 9.53
CA ASN A 68 -2.99 -0.44 10.64
C ASN A 68 -1.56 -0.86 11.02
N ASN A 69 -1.18 -2.12 10.71
CA ASN A 69 0.15 -2.65 10.98
C ASN A 69 0.98 -2.88 9.69
N LEU A 70 0.67 -2.14 8.62
CA LEU A 70 1.31 -2.29 7.31
C LEU A 70 2.83 -2.08 7.38
N SER A 71 3.31 -1.20 8.24
CA SER A 71 4.74 -0.96 8.46
C SER A 71 5.49 -2.22 8.93
N VAL A 72 4.86 -3.04 9.79
CA VAL A 72 5.40 -4.34 10.22
C VAL A 72 5.48 -5.31 9.05
N ILE A 73 4.39 -5.41 8.28
CA ILE A 73 4.29 -6.31 7.11
C ILE A 73 5.36 -5.94 6.07
N LEU A 74 5.54 -4.64 5.81
CA LEU A 74 6.58 -4.17 4.89
C LEU A 74 7.98 -4.44 5.41
N CYS A 75 8.25 -4.25 6.70
CA CYS A 75 9.55 -4.55 7.29
C CYS A 75 9.94 -6.01 7.07
N VAL A 76 9.06 -6.92 7.45
CA VAL A 76 9.26 -8.37 7.32
C VAL A 76 9.37 -8.78 5.85
N GLY A 77 8.46 -8.30 5.00
CA GLY A 77 8.43 -8.64 3.58
C GLY A 77 9.65 -8.14 2.83
N VAL A 78 10.08 -6.91 3.07
CA VAL A 78 11.30 -6.34 2.47
C VAL A 78 12.53 -7.12 2.90
N ALA A 79 12.64 -7.45 4.19
CA ALA A 79 13.77 -8.23 4.70
C ALA A 79 13.84 -9.60 4.05
N ALA A 80 12.73 -10.33 3.96
CA ALA A 80 12.64 -11.65 3.33
C ALA A 80 13.00 -11.61 1.83
N VAL A 81 12.49 -10.62 1.08
CA VAL A 81 12.76 -10.49 -0.36
C VAL A 81 14.21 -10.10 -0.63
N ARG A 82 14.83 -9.30 0.25
CA ARG A 82 16.20 -8.80 0.08
C ARG A 82 17.27 -9.69 0.66
N ALA A 83 16.91 -10.66 1.49
CA ALA A 83 17.83 -11.66 1.99
C ALA A 83 18.36 -12.54 0.84
N LYS A 84 19.68 -12.80 0.83
CA LYS A 84 20.34 -13.64 -0.18
C LYS A 84 20.11 -15.12 0.09
N THR A 85 20.22 -15.51 1.34
CA THR A 85 20.05 -16.85 1.87
C THR A 85 19.08 -16.82 3.06
N GLU A 86 18.58 -17.94 3.52
CA GLU A 86 17.82 -18.10 4.77
C GLU A 86 16.71 -17.02 4.92
N LYS A 87 15.87 -16.89 3.88
CA LYS A 87 14.84 -15.84 3.80
C LYS A 87 13.85 -15.89 4.98
N GLN A 88 13.60 -17.08 5.50
CA GLN A 88 12.70 -17.28 6.65
C GLN A 88 13.29 -16.66 7.92
N ASP A 89 14.59 -16.90 8.16
CA ASP A 89 15.28 -16.36 9.32
C ASP A 89 15.43 -14.85 9.23
N ALA A 90 15.70 -14.33 8.02
CA ALA A 90 15.71 -12.88 7.78
C ALA A 90 14.35 -12.23 8.09
N ALA A 91 13.25 -12.88 7.72
CA ALA A 91 11.89 -12.43 8.02
C ALA A 91 11.63 -12.43 9.53
N LEU A 92 11.96 -13.53 10.22
CA LEU A 92 11.78 -13.66 11.66
C LEU A 92 12.61 -12.64 12.44
N LEU A 93 13.89 -12.50 12.09
CA LEU A 93 14.78 -11.53 12.73
C LEU A 93 14.34 -10.08 12.48
N ALA A 94 13.81 -9.77 11.28
CA ALA A 94 13.25 -8.46 10.99
C ALA A 94 12.00 -8.16 11.84
N LEU A 95 11.13 -9.16 12.05
CA LEU A 95 9.98 -9.03 12.95
C LEU A 95 10.43 -8.75 14.38
N MET A 96 11.39 -9.53 14.89
CA MET A 96 11.96 -9.32 16.23
C MET A 96 12.59 -7.92 16.36
N ALA A 97 13.38 -7.50 15.37
CA ALA A 97 13.98 -6.17 15.35
C ALA A 97 12.91 -5.06 15.32
N TYR A 98 11.80 -5.28 14.60
CA TYR A 98 10.71 -4.31 14.56
C TYR A 98 10.02 -4.16 15.93
N LEU A 99 9.79 -5.27 16.66
CA LEU A 99 9.25 -5.22 18.02
C LEU A 99 10.20 -4.48 18.98
N VAL A 100 11.51 -4.73 18.89
CA VAL A 100 12.54 -3.98 19.65
C VAL A 100 12.52 -2.50 19.29
N PHE A 101 12.39 -2.16 18.01
CA PHE A 101 12.26 -0.77 17.53
C PHE A 101 11.03 -0.08 18.14
N LEU A 102 9.86 -0.72 18.12
CA LEU A 102 8.63 -0.16 18.71
C LEU A 102 8.81 0.10 20.20
N THR A 103 9.33 -0.89 20.92
CA THR A 103 9.55 -0.75 22.38
C THR A 103 10.56 0.33 22.69
N ALA A 104 11.69 0.40 21.97
CA ALA A 104 12.69 1.44 22.16
C ALA A 104 12.14 2.85 21.90
N ASN A 105 11.31 3.01 20.85
CA ASN A 105 10.66 4.27 20.53
C ASN A 105 9.65 4.66 21.62
N HIS A 106 8.81 3.73 22.07
CA HIS A 106 7.85 3.94 23.14
C HIS A 106 8.54 4.36 24.45
N THR A 107 9.53 3.58 24.90
CA THR A 107 10.27 3.85 26.14
C THR A 107 10.98 5.21 26.09
N ALA A 108 11.50 5.60 24.92
CA ALA A 108 12.09 6.93 24.75
C ALA A 108 11.05 8.04 24.86
N LEU A 109 9.85 7.88 24.25
CA LEU A 109 8.77 8.86 24.38
C LEU A 109 8.30 8.98 25.84
N GLU A 110 8.18 7.86 26.54
CA GLU A 110 7.81 7.82 27.95
C GLU A 110 8.87 8.53 28.82
N ALA A 111 10.14 8.18 28.68
CA ALA A 111 11.24 8.76 29.43
C ALA A 111 11.40 10.27 29.19
N LEU A 112 11.04 10.74 28.00
CA LEU A 112 11.07 12.18 27.66
C LEU A 112 9.77 12.91 28.06
N GLY A 113 8.76 12.22 28.59
CA GLY A 113 7.46 12.80 28.92
C GLY A 113 6.67 13.28 27.69
N LEU A 114 6.91 12.68 26.52
CA LEU A 114 6.34 13.09 25.24
C LEU A 114 5.16 12.21 24.80
N LEU A 115 4.72 11.24 25.60
CA LEU A 115 3.55 10.42 25.28
C LEU A 115 2.30 11.28 25.19
N ALA A 116 1.67 11.27 24.00
CA ALA A 116 0.43 11.99 23.76
C ALA A 116 -0.75 11.27 24.45
N GLN A 117 -1.65 12.05 25.03
CA GLN A 117 -2.91 11.50 25.56
C GLN A 117 -3.91 11.33 24.43
N PRO A 118 -4.56 10.15 24.30
CA PRO A 118 -5.58 9.93 23.28
C PRO A 118 -6.80 10.82 23.55
N ASN A 119 -7.29 11.49 22.51
CA ASN A 119 -8.55 12.21 22.55
C ASN A 119 -9.70 11.22 22.35
N GLY A 120 -10.80 11.34 23.11
CA GLY A 120 -11.94 10.44 23.02
C GLY A 120 -12.62 10.37 21.64
N MET A 121 -12.46 11.39 20.78
CA MET A 121 -13.04 11.43 19.44
C MET A 121 -12.07 10.95 18.35
N THR A 122 -10.79 11.30 18.44
CA THR A 122 -9.80 11.05 17.38
C THR A 122 -8.69 10.09 17.78
N GLY A 123 -8.69 9.61 19.02
CA GLY A 123 -7.61 8.80 19.56
C GLY A 123 -6.27 9.56 19.55
N LEU A 124 -5.25 8.99 18.94
CA LEU A 124 -3.93 9.62 18.78
C LEU A 124 -3.78 10.41 17.46
N ALA A 125 -4.78 10.39 16.58
CA ALA A 125 -4.67 11.05 15.28
C ALA A 125 -4.45 12.58 15.44
N GLY A 126 -3.53 13.13 14.66
CA GLY A 126 -3.13 14.54 14.74
C GLY A 126 -2.10 14.87 15.83
N THR A 127 -1.78 13.95 16.74
CA THR A 127 -0.74 14.15 17.77
C THR A 127 0.68 13.90 17.27
N GLY A 128 0.83 13.32 16.05
CA GLY A 128 2.10 12.84 15.54
C GLY A 128 2.53 11.49 16.11
N GLN A 129 1.63 10.80 16.84
CA GLN A 129 1.84 9.45 17.38
C GLN A 129 0.74 8.51 16.90
N THR A 130 1.04 7.23 16.88
CA THR A 130 0.12 6.16 16.48
C THR A 130 0.34 4.92 17.33
N THR A 131 -0.57 3.95 17.22
CA THR A 131 -0.45 2.65 17.89
C THR A 131 -0.18 1.56 16.86
N ILE A 132 0.94 0.86 16.99
CA ILE A 132 1.33 -0.28 16.15
C ILE A 132 1.47 -1.49 17.07
N LEU A 133 0.76 -2.59 16.79
CA LEU A 133 0.71 -3.80 17.63
C LEU A 133 0.42 -3.52 19.13
N GLY A 134 -0.40 -2.50 19.41
CA GLY A 134 -0.73 -2.10 20.79
C GLY A 134 0.30 -1.20 21.47
N ILE A 135 1.43 -0.88 20.82
CA ILE A 135 2.50 -0.02 21.36
C ILE A 135 2.36 1.37 20.73
N GLN A 136 2.28 2.41 21.58
CA GLN A 136 2.23 3.79 21.14
C GLN A 136 3.63 4.27 20.75
N VAL A 137 3.77 4.82 19.55
CA VAL A 137 5.03 5.23 18.94
C VAL A 137 4.86 6.50 18.13
N VAL A 138 5.95 7.11 17.70
CA VAL A 138 5.93 8.22 16.74
C VAL A 138 5.32 7.73 15.43
N ASP A 139 4.33 8.47 14.90
CA ASP A 139 3.72 8.14 13.60
C ASP A 139 4.70 8.45 12.45
N THR A 140 5.07 7.41 11.74
CA THR A 140 5.95 7.45 10.57
C THR A 140 5.30 6.78 9.36
N GLY A 141 4.03 6.43 9.47
CA GLY A 141 3.33 5.64 8.47
C GLY A 141 4.08 4.35 8.14
N VAL A 142 4.30 4.08 6.88
CA VAL A 142 5.04 2.90 6.41
C VAL A 142 6.56 3.11 6.35
N ALA A 143 7.04 4.34 6.54
CA ALA A 143 8.45 4.68 6.35
C ALA A 143 9.37 3.92 7.31
N SER A 144 8.99 3.79 8.59
CA SER A 144 9.79 3.00 9.57
C SER A 144 9.93 1.55 9.15
N GLY A 145 8.85 0.92 8.66
CA GLY A 145 8.88 -0.46 8.18
C GLY A 145 9.81 -0.65 6.99
N ILE A 146 9.77 0.26 6.03
CA ILE A 146 10.64 0.24 4.85
C ILE A 146 12.11 0.42 5.27
N VAL A 147 12.41 1.46 6.07
CA VAL A 147 13.78 1.75 6.51
C VAL A 147 14.36 0.57 7.29
N LEU A 148 13.62 0.07 8.29
CA LEU A 148 14.10 -1.03 9.12
C LEU A 148 14.20 -2.33 8.33
N GLY A 149 13.27 -2.62 7.40
CA GLY A 149 13.31 -3.79 6.54
C GLY A 149 14.55 -3.83 5.64
N PHE A 150 14.91 -2.71 5.02
CA PHE A 150 16.16 -2.61 4.24
C PHE A 150 17.40 -2.70 5.11
N ALA A 151 17.40 -2.04 6.27
CA ALA A 151 18.51 -2.09 7.22
C ALA A 151 18.69 -3.50 7.77
N ALA A 152 17.60 -4.19 8.10
CA ALA A 152 17.61 -5.58 8.55
C ALA A 152 18.20 -6.52 7.48
N ALA A 153 17.71 -6.43 6.24
CA ALA A 153 18.25 -7.24 5.13
C ALA A 153 19.74 -6.97 4.88
N TRP A 154 20.13 -5.70 4.91
CA TRP A 154 21.54 -5.32 4.70
C TRP A 154 22.45 -5.89 5.77
N LEU A 155 22.05 -5.78 7.04
CA LEU A 155 22.83 -6.26 8.17
C LEU A 155 22.82 -7.79 8.23
N PHE A 156 21.66 -8.42 8.00
CA PHE A 156 21.51 -9.87 7.93
C PHE A 156 22.44 -10.48 6.89
N ASN A 157 22.44 -10.00 5.65
CA ASN A 157 23.30 -10.47 4.57
C ASN A 157 24.80 -10.31 4.84
N ARG A 158 25.19 -9.52 5.83
CA ARG A 158 26.59 -9.33 6.24
C ARG A 158 27.00 -10.17 7.43
N THR A 159 26.06 -10.65 8.19
CA THR A 159 26.31 -11.25 9.50
C THR A 159 25.83 -12.70 9.64
N CYS A 160 24.85 -13.15 8.84
CA CYS A 160 24.25 -14.48 8.98
C CYS A 160 25.25 -15.64 8.81
N GLU A 161 26.22 -15.50 7.92
CA GLU A 161 27.23 -16.53 7.62
C GLU A 161 28.51 -16.41 8.49
N LYS A 162 28.60 -15.39 9.35
CA LYS A 162 29.81 -15.17 10.14
C LYS A 162 29.94 -16.23 11.22
N GLN A 163 31.02 -17.00 11.15
CA GLN A 163 31.43 -17.96 12.17
C GLN A 163 32.58 -17.39 13.00
N PHE A 164 32.55 -17.64 14.30
CA PHE A 164 33.59 -17.24 15.22
C PHE A 164 34.20 -18.45 15.88
N TYR A 165 35.49 -18.40 16.16
CA TYR A 165 36.23 -19.48 16.82
C TYR A 165 36.15 -19.31 18.34
N GLY A 166 35.99 -20.44 19.04
CA GLY A 166 35.92 -20.49 20.50
C GLY A 166 34.52 -20.72 21.05
N MET A 167 34.42 -21.32 22.22
CA MET A 167 33.14 -21.78 22.78
C MET A 167 32.14 -20.65 23.01
N ILE A 168 32.57 -19.51 23.57
CA ILE A 168 31.73 -18.36 23.86
C ILE A 168 31.34 -17.64 22.55
N THR A 169 32.27 -17.52 21.60
CA THR A 169 32.03 -16.83 20.34
C THR A 169 31.17 -17.62 19.37
N GLN A 170 31.21 -18.95 19.41
CA GLN A 170 30.31 -19.81 18.65
C GLN A 170 28.84 -19.63 19.08
N LEU A 171 28.61 -19.34 20.36
CA LEU A 171 27.27 -19.08 20.88
C LEU A 171 26.60 -17.87 20.19
N TYR A 172 27.37 -16.90 19.72
CA TYR A 172 26.92 -15.66 19.09
C TYR A 172 27.27 -15.57 17.59
N SER A 173 27.67 -16.66 16.97
CA SER A 173 27.94 -16.70 15.53
C SER A 173 26.67 -16.83 14.69
N GLY A 174 26.78 -16.54 13.40
CA GLY A 174 25.69 -16.70 12.44
C GLY A 174 24.42 -15.90 12.80
N LEU A 175 23.28 -16.58 12.87
CA LEU A 175 21.98 -15.96 13.14
C LEU A 175 21.91 -15.24 14.49
N ARG A 176 22.56 -15.77 15.52
CA ARG A 176 22.61 -15.15 16.86
C ARG A 176 23.38 -13.84 16.83
N TRP A 177 24.45 -13.77 16.06
CA TRP A 177 25.21 -12.54 15.83
C TRP A 177 24.37 -11.51 15.05
N SER A 178 23.66 -11.96 14.01
CA SER A 178 22.71 -11.12 13.27
C SER A 178 21.64 -10.55 14.18
N PHE A 179 21.09 -11.35 15.09
CA PHE A 179 20.06 -10.90 16.06
C PHE A 179 20.59 -9.78 16.97
N LEU A 180 21.79 -9.92 17.55
CA LEU A 180 22.37 -8.89 18.42
C LEU A 180 22.55 -7.56 17.69
N TRP A 181 23.13 -7.60 16.49
CA TRP A 181 23.34 -6.38 15.71
C TRP A 181 22.02 -5.76 15.20
N LEU A 182 21.06 -6.59 14.82
CA LEU A 182 19.74 -6.09 14.42
C LEU A 182 19.01 -5.47 15.60
N SER A 183 19.11 -6.04 16.79
CA SER A 183 18.52 -5.48 18.00
C SER A 183 19.17 -4.13 18.36
N ALA A 184 20.49 -4.03 18.32
CA ALA A 184 21.21 -2.79 18.55
C ALA A 184 20.83 -1.70 17.54
N LEU A 185 20.73 -2.06 16.25
CA LEU A 185 20.29 -1.15 15.19
C LEU A 185 18.84 -0.71 15.39
N ALA A 186 17.96 -1.63 15.78
CA ALA A 186 16.55 -1.33 16.05
C ALA A 186 16.39 -0.35 17.21
N VAL A 187 17.14 -0.52 18.30
CA VAL A 187 17.18 0.45 19.40
C VAL A 187 17.67 1.81 18.92
N ALA A 188 18.79 1.84 18.19
CA ALA A 188 19.36 3.09 17.67
C ALA A 188 18.37 3.84 16.76
N LEU A 189 17.68 3.12 15.86
CA LEU A 189 16.65 3.71 15.01
C LEU A 189 15.41 4.12 15.81
N GLY A 190 14.96 3.33 16.80
CA GLY A 190 13.85 3.69 17.68
C GLY A 190 14.07 5.00 18.41
N LEU A 191 15.25 5.16 19.02
CA LEU A 191 15.69 6.42 19.64
C LEU A 191 15.82 7.54 18.61
N GLY A 192 16.46 7.28 17.46
CA GLY A 192 16.68 8.26 16.40
C GLY A 192 15.37 8.86 15.87
N PHE A 193 14.35 8.05 15.67
CA PHE A 193 13.04 8.52 15.21
C PHE A 193 12.35 9.43 16.23
N CYS A 194 12.57 9.25 17.54
CA CYS A 194 12.05 10.15 18.57
C CYS A 194 12.65 11.57 18.47
N PHE A 195 13.86 11.73 17.95
CA PHE A 195 14.49 13.04 17.79
C PHE A 195 14.28 13.66 16.41
N VAL A 196 14.23 12.84 15.36
CA VAL A 196 14.12 13.31 13.96
C VAL A 196 12.68 13.62 13.58
N CYS A 197 11.71 12.78 13.99
CA CYS A 197 10.33 12.94 13.54
C CYS A 197 9.60 14.14 14.17
N PRO A 198 9.70 14.46 15.48
CA PRO A 198 8.96 15.58 16.05
C PRO A 198 9.29 16.96 15.43
N PRO A 199 10.55 17.32 15.12
CA PRO A 199 10.84 18.55 14.38
C PRO A 199 10.17 18.56 12.99
N LEU A 200 10.21 17.45 12.26
CA LEU A 200 9.57 17.33 10.96
C LEU A 200 8.05 17.49 11.09
N GLN A 201 7.44 16.84 12.06
CA GLN A 201 6.01 16.95 12.36
C GLN A 201 5.60 18.38 12.71
N ARG A 202 6.40 19.10 13.54
CA ARG A 202 6.17 20.52 13.88
C ARG A 202 6.21 21.40 12.63
N THR A 203 7.15 21.16 11.72
CA THR A 203 7.23 21.90 10.45
C THR A 203 5.96 21.69 9.61
N VAL A 204 5.48 20.45 9.50
CA VAL A 204 4.24 20.13 8.78
C VAL A 204 3.04 20.80 9.47
N SER A 205 2.94 20.74 10.78
CA SER A 205 1.85 21.40 11.54
C SER A 205 1.87 22.92 11.42
N ALA A 206 3.04 23.55 11.35
CA ALA A 206 3.15 25.00 11.14
C ALA A 206 2.58 25.45 9.79
N LEU A 207 2.59 24.57 8.77
CA LEU A 207 2.01 24.87 7.46
C LEU A 207 0.47 24.99 7.52
N THR A 208 -0.22 24.36 8.48
CA THR A 208 -1.68 24.35 8.51
C THR A 208 -2.26 25.75 8.72
N GLY A 209 -1.63 26.59 9.56
CA GLY A 209 -2.04 27.97 9.75
C GLY A 209 -1.90 28.82 8.47
N TRP A 210 -0.81 28.63 7.72
CA TRP A 210 -0.58 29.30 6.45
C TRP A 210 -1.57 28.79 5.37
N ILE A 211 -1.83 27.49 5.32
CA ILE A 211 -2.84 26.89 4.44
C ILE A 211 -4.21 27.54 4.69
N ALA A 212 -4.65 27.65 5.95
CA ALA A 212 -5.93 28.25 6.31
C ALA A 212 -6.06 29.71 5.84
N ALA A 213 -4.97 30.47 5.86
CA ALA A 213 -4.94 31.90 5.50
C ALA A 213 -4.78 32.15 3.98
N SER A 214 -4.45 31.15 3.17
CA SER A 214 -4.04 31.34 1.77
C SER A 214 -5.15 31.16 0.73
N GLY A 215 -6.43 31.12 1.13
CA GLY A 215 -7.58 31.00 0.23
C GLY A 215 -7.48 29.77 -0.69
N ASN A 216 -7.77 29.93 -1.99
CA ASN A 216 -7.73 28.82 -2.95
C ASN A 216 -6.36 28.15 -3.09
N ALA A 217 -5.26 28.91 -2.92
CA ALA A 217 -3.91 28.34 -2.92
C ALA A 217 -3.70 27.43 -1.70
N GLY A 218 -4.23 27.82 -0.56
CA GLY A 218 -4.22 26.98 0.65
C GLY A 218 -5.08 25.72 0.49
N VAL A 219 -6.26 25.84 -0.09
CA VAL A 219 -7.14 24.69 -0.41
C VAL A 219 -6.45 23.72 -1.36
N PHE A 220 -5.75 24.22 -2.39
CA PHE A 220 -4.94 23.37 -3.27
C PHE A 220 -3.84 22.65 -2.49
N LEU A 221 -3.07 23.39 -1.70
CA LEU A 221 -1.96 22.83 -0.94
C LEU A 221 -2.43 21.81 0.10
N TYR A 222 -3.58 22.05 0.73
CA TYR A 222 -4.24 21.09 1.61
C TYR A 222 -4.49 19.75 0.93
N GLY A 223 -5.18 19.74 -0.20
CA GLY A 223 -5.48 18.50 -0.94
C GLY A 223 -4.25 17.85 -1.55
N PHE A 224 -3.28 18.66 -2.00
CA PHE A 224 -2.00 18.18 -2.53
C PHE A 224 -1.16 17.48 -1.45
N LEU A 225 -0.96 18.12 -0.31
CA LEU A 225 -0.15 17.57 0.78
C LEU A 225 -0.82 16.38 1.47
N GLU A 226 -2.14 16.41 1.60
CA GLU A 226 -2.89 15.27 2.14
C GLU A 226 -2.61 14.00 1.33
N ARG A 227 -2.55 14.09 0.00
CA ARG A 227 -2.20 12.93 -0.84
C ARG A 227 -0.70 12.63 -0.86
N LEU A 228 0.12 13.66 -1.03
CA LEU A 228 1.56 13.48 -1.15
C LEU A 228 2.16 12.79 0.08
N LEU A 229 1.67 13.12 1.27
CA LEU A 229 2.23 12.67 2.54
C LEU A 229 1.67 11.33 3.06
N ILE A 230 0.74 10.68 2.36
CA ILE A 230 0.18 9.38 2.77
C ILE A 230 1.29 8.36 3.10
N PRO A 231 2.34 8.15 2.26
CA PRO A 231 3.33 7.13 2.54
C PRO A 231 4.15 7.36 3.83
N THR A 232 4.17 8.59 4.32
CA THR A 232 4.91 8.99 5.52
C THR A 232 4.05 9.04 6.79
N GLY A 233 2.72 8.90 6.67
CA GLY A 233 1.77 9.09 7.77
C GLY A 233 1.53 10.56 8.15
N LEU A 234 2.33 11.51 7.62
CA LEU A 234 2.24 12.93 7.98
C LEU A 234 0.97 13.62 7.48
N HIS A 235 0.21 12.98 6.58
CA HIS A 235 -1.06 13.52 6.06
C HIS A 235 -2.09 13.77 7.18
N HIS A 236 -2.07 12.98 8.26
CA HIS A 236 -2.92 13.20 9.43
C HIS A 236 -2.67 14.57 10.08
N LEU A 237 -1.43 15.05 10.09
CA LEU A 237 -1.07 16.36 10.64
C LEU A 237 -1.58 17.52 9.76
N ILE A 238 -1.84 17.26 8.48
CA ILE A 238 -2.43 18.26 7.58
C ILE A 238 -3.94 18.35 7.78
N TYR A 239 -4.69 17.23 7.72
CA TYR A 239 -6.14 17.35 7.66
C TYR A 239 -6.84 17.36 9.03
N MET A 240 -6.28 16.72 10.07
CA MET A 240 -6.90 16.64 11.39
C MET A 240 -7.14 18.01 12.05
N PRO A 241 -6.19 18.97 12.00
CA PRO A 241 -6.44 20.31 12.55
C PRO A 241 -7.65 21.01 11.92
N PHE A 242 -7.85 20.85 10.61
CA PHE A 242 -9.03 21.45 9.95
C PHE A 242 -10.32 20.71 10.32
N GLN A 243 -10.30 19.42 10.46
CA GLN A 243 -11.52 18.66 10.75
C GLN A 243 -11.97 18.78 12.21
N PHE A 244 -11.05 18.96 13.17
CA PHE A 244 -11.35 18.86 14.60
C PHE A 244 -10.87 20.05 15.45
N SER A 245 -10.38 21.15 14.85
CA SER A 245 -10.03 22.37 15.56
C SER A 245 -10.66 23.62 14.93
N SER A 246 -10.48 24.77 15.57
CA SER A 246 -10.98 26.06 15.09
C SER A 246 -10.46 26.51 13.72
N LEU A 247 -9.39 25.89 13.20
CA LEU A 247 -8.91 26.12 11.83
C LEU A 247 -9.94 25.72 10.77
N GLY A 248 -10.78 24.74 11.05
CA GLY A 248 -11.85 24.31 10.14
C GLY A 248 -13.19 25.04 10.33
N GLY A 249 -13.22 26.01 11.21
CA GLY A 249 -14.44 26.78 11.52
C GLY A 249 -15.07 26.43 12.86
N SER A 250 -16.04 27.23 13.26
CA SER A 250 -16.85 27.00 14.46
C SER A 250 -18.31 27.46 14.22
N LEU A 251 -19.26 26.76 14.84
CA LEU A 251 -20.69 27.03 14.80
C LEU A 251 -21.21 27.09 16.24
N THR A 252 -21.90 28.18 16.60
CA THR A 252 -22.53 28.29 17.91
C THR A 252 -24.05 28.14 17.72
N VAL A 253 -24.65 27.17 18.42
CA VAL A 253 -26.08 26.93 18.44
C VAL A 253 -26.55 26.95 19.89
N GLY A 254 -27.34 27.98 20.23
CA GLY A 254 -27.72 28.24 21.62
C GLY A 254 -26.48 28.57 22.49
N SER A 255 -26.25 27.77 23.52
CA SER A 255 -25.09 27.93 24.45
C SER A 255 -23.91 27.01 24.10
N VAL A 256 -24.00 26.18 23.04
CA VAL A 256 -23.00 25.19 22.67
C VAL A 256 -22.23 25.65 21.43
N THR A 257 -20.90 25.64 21.50
CA THR A 257 -20.03 25.94 20.36
C THR A 257 -19.42 24.64 19.84
N TYR A 258 -19.68 24.34 18.60
CA TYR A 258 -19.13 23.21 17.83
C TYR A 258 -17.92 23.70 17.05
N THR A 259 -16.81 22.94 17.06
CA THR A 259 -15.53 23.39 16.49
C THR A 259 -14.95 22.32 15.58
N GLY A 260 -14.45 22.75 14.41
CA GLY A 260 -13.84 21.90 13.38
C GLY A 260 -14.82 21.52 12.27
N ALA A 261 -14.32 21.48 11.04
CA ALA A 261 -15.14 21.28 9.83
C ALA A 261 -16.03 20.04 9.90
N TYR A 262 -15.52 18.93 10.44
CA TYR A 262 -16.31 17.70 10.58
C TYR A 262 -17.49 17.88 11.55
N VAL A 263 -17.21 18.43 12.73
CA VAL A 263 -18.21 18.59 13.80
C VAL A 263 -19.26 19.62 13.39
N VAL A 264 -18.83 20.75 12.82
CA VAL A 264 -19.71 21.81 12.32
C VAL A 264 -20.63 21.27 11.24
N CYS A 265 -20.06 20.63 10.21
CA CYS A 265 -20.80 20.12 9.07
C CYS A 265 -21.82 19.02 9.46
N MET A 266 -21.45 18.13 10.38
CA MET A 266 -22.37 17.10 10.91
C MET A 266 -23.49 17.72 11.75
N THR A 267 -23.22 18.79 12.51
CA THR A 267 -24.22 19.53 13.27
C THR A 267 -25.18 20.24 12.34
N GLU A 268 -24.68 20.97 11.33
CA GLU A 268 -25.49 21.63 10.31
C GLU A 268 -26.40 20.62 9.59
N TYR A 269 -25.87 19.48 9.18
CA TYR A 269 -26.63 18.41 8.53
C TYR A 269 -27.74 17.85 9.43
N THR A 270 -27.42 17.49 10.67
CA THR A 270 -28.38 16.85 11.59
C THR A 270 -29.46 17.80 12.05
N MET A 271 -29.14 19.10 12.17
CA MET A 271 -30.11 20.17 12.53
C MET A 271 -30.84 20.74 11.33
N GLY A 272 -30.53 20.29 10.11
CA GLY A 272 -31.15 20.79 8.88
C GLY A 272 -30.77 22.22 8.51
N LEU A 273 -29.66 22.74 9.06
CA LEU A 273 -29.13 24.06 8.76
C LEU A 273 -28.50 24.13 7.36
N PRO A 274 -28.28 25.32 6.78
CA PRO A 274 -27.42 25.47 5.60
C PRO A 274 -26.01 24.98 5.90
N LEU A 275 -25.39 24.28 4.94
CA LEU A 275 -24.01 23.81 5.08
C LEU A 275 -23.03 24.96 4.80
N SER A 276 -22.07 25.14 5.67
CA SER A 276 -21.07 26.21 5.59
C SER A 276 -19.93 25.86 4.63
N ASP A 277 -19.23 26.90 4.12
CA ASP A 277 -18.05 26.73 3.23
C ASP A 277 -16.90 25.97 3.90
N GLY A 278 -16.90 25.85 5.23
CA GLY A 278 -15.95 25.04 5.99
C GLY A 278 -15.91 23.57 5.61
N ILE A 279 -16.94 23.06 4.91
CA ILE A 279 -16.98 21.70 4.37
C ILE A 279 -15.85 21.40 3.39
N VAL A 280 -15.21 22.41 2.79
CA VAL A 280 -14.05 22.24 1.90
C VAL A 280 -12.95 21.41 2.53
N TRP A 281 -12.76 21.52 3.84
CA TRP A 281 -11.78 20.75 4.59
C TRP A 281 -12.15 19.28 4.81
N MET A 282 -13.33 18.85 4.36
CA MET A 282 -13.76 17.45 4.35
C MET A 282 -13.58 16.76 2.99
N TYR A 283 -13.17 17.48 1.95
CA TYR A 283 -13.08 16.96 0.57
C TYR A 283 -11.90 16.03 0.30
N THR A 284 -11.14 15.66 1.30
CA THR A 284 -10.14 14.56 1.20
C THR A 284 -10.78 13.25 0.72
N GLY A 285 -12.08 13.05 0.98
CA GLY A 285 -12.85 11.89 0.49
C GLY A 285 -13.16 11.90 -1.01
N PHE A 286 -13.20 13.07 -1.67
CA PHE A 286 -13.64 13.18 -3.07
C PHE A 286 -12.84 12.32 -4.04
N THR A 287 -11.51 12.44 -4.00
CA THR A 287 -10.63 11.61 -4.83
C THR A 287 -10.71 10.13 -4.46
N LYS A 288 -10.84 9.78 -3.15
CA LYS A 288 -11.02 8.40 -2.68
C LYS A 288 -12.27 7.77 -3.29
N THR A 289 -13.34 8.54 -3.35
CA THR A 289 -14.65 8.07 -3.82
C THR A 289 -14.69 7.91 -5.33
N PHE A 290 -14.11 8.84 -6.10
CA PHE A 290 -14.32 8.90 -7.56
C PHE A 290 -13.02 8.76 -8.37
N GLY A 291 -11.93 9.41 -7.99
CA GLY A 291 -10.70 9.51 -8.79
C GLY A 291 -10.05 8.17 -9.11
N TYR A 292 -10.14 7.21 -8.20
CA TYR A 292 -9.50 5.90 -8.38
C TYR A 292 -10.08 5.06 -9.52
N PHE A 293 -11.33 5.29 -9.91
CA PHE A 293 -11.89 4.66 -11.12
C PHE A 293 -11.14 5.13 -12.38
N GLY A 294 -10.78 6.40 -12.47
CA GLY A 294 -9.99 6.94 -13.57
C GLY A 294 -8.56 6.40 -13.59
N ILE A 295 -7.92 6.30 -12.42
CA ILE A 295 -6.57 5.72 -12.25
C ILE A 295 -6.57 4.27 -12.73
N VAL A 296 -7.51 3.46 -12.24
CA VAL A 296 -7.62 2.03 -12.58
C VAL A 296 -7.94 1.85 -14.07
N ALA A 297 -8.83 2.66 -14.62
CA ALA A 297 -9.14 2.65 -16.06
C ALA A 297 -7.88 2.93 -16.90
N ALA A 298 -7.04 3.90 -16.50
CA ALA A 298 -5.78 4.21 -17.19
C ALA A 298 -4.79 3.04 -17.13
N PHE A 299 -4.64 2.39 -15.96
CA PHE A 299 -3.77 1.21 -15.84
C PHE A 299 -4.23 0.06 -16.72
N ILE A 300 -5.52 -0.26 -16.73
CA ILE A 300 -6.09 -1.32 -17.56
C ILE A 300 -5.94 -0.98 -19.05
N PHE A 301 -6.19 0.27 -19.44
CA PHE A 301 -6.06 0.72 -20.82
C PHE A 301 -4.60 0.63 -21.31
N CYS A 302 -3.64 1.01 -20.46
CA CYS A 302 -2.22 0.98 -20.78
C CYS A 302 -1.61 -0.41 -20.66
N ALA A 303 -2.27 -1.35 -19.98
CA ALA A 303 -1.83 -2.73 -19.89
C ALA A 303 -1.80 -3.39 -21.28
N ARG A 304 -0.90 -4.37 -21.47
CA ARG A 304 -0.84 -5.19 -22.68
C ARG A 304 -2.15 -5.94 -22.88
N LYS A 305 -2.57 -6.12 -24.10
CA LYS A 305 -3.88 -6.74 -24.43
C LYS A 305 -4.09 -8.07 -23.70
N GLU A 306 -3.04 -8.89 -23.62
CA GLU A 306 -3.04 -10.20 -22.97
C GLU A 306 -3.25 -10.11 -21.46
N ASN A 307 -2.78 -9.03 -20.83
CA ASN A 307 -2.79 -8.83 -19.38
C ASN A 307 -4.01 -8.03 -18.90
N ARG A 308 -4.77 -7.37 -19.79
CA ARG A 308 -5.86 -6.46 -19.41
C ARG A 308 -6.90 -7.11 -18.50
N LYS A 309 -7.36 -8.33 -18.82
CA LYS A 309 -8.35 -9.04 -17.99
C LYS A 309 -7.80 -9.36 -16.60
N LYS A 310 -6.55 -9.79 -16.50
CA LYS A 310 -5.89 -10.08 -15.23
C LYS A 310 -5.67 -8.81 -14.40
N THR A 311 -5.21 -7.74 -15.06
CA THR A 311 -5.03 -6.42 -14.43
C THR A 311 -6.36 -5.87 -13.92
N ALA A 312 -7.43 -5.97 -14.71
CA ALA A 312 -8.76 -5.56 -14.30
C ALA A 312 -9.26 -6.36 -13.08
N ALA A 313 -9.08 -7.69 -13.09
CA ALA A 313 -9.50 -8.54 -11.98
C ALA A 313 -8.83 -8.17 -10.62
N VAL A 314 -7.62 -7.64 -10.67
CA VAL A 314 -6.89 -7.18 -9.47
C VAL A 314 -7.26 -5.74 -9.10
N LEU A 315 -7.29 -4.82 -10.08
CA LEU A 315 -7.37 -3.39 -9.79
C LEU A 315 -8.80 -2.89 -9.59
N VAL A 316 -9.80 -3.48 -10.25
CA VAL A 316 -11.20 -3.05 -10.11
C VAL A 316 -11.70 -3.22 -8.66
N PRO A 317 -11.48 -4.37 -7.98
CA PRO A 317 -11.81 -4.48 -6.56
C PRO A 317 -11.14 -3.42 -5.68
N LEU A 318 -9.89 -3.02 -5.99
CA LEU A 318 -9.18 -1.99 -5.24
C LEU A 318 -9.79 -0.59 -5.44
N ALA A 319 -10.28 -0.28 -6.64
CA ALA A 319 -11.03 0.96 -6.87
C ALA A 319 -12.32 1.00 -6.03
N PHE A 320 -13.03 -0.12 -5.94
CA PHE A 320 -14.20 -0.24 -5.07
C PHE A 320 -13.84 -0.16 -3.59
N THR A 321 -12.69 -0.72 -3.17
CA THR A 321 -12.17 -0.57 -1.79
C THR A 321 -11.94 0.91 -1.45
N ALA A 322 -11.29 1.64 -2.35
CA ALA A 322 -11.09 3.08 -2.20
C ALA A 322 -12.41 3.85 -2.12
N SER A 323 -13.34 3.53 -3.01
CA SER A 323 -14.61 4.25 -3.14
C SER A 323 -15.62 3.95 -2.02
N LEU A 324 -15.77 2.70 -1.62
CA LEU A 324 -16.78 2.26 -0.65
C LEU A 324 -16.28 2.25 0.80
N ALA A 325 -15.00 1.91 1.02
CA ALA A 325 -14.40 1.86 2.35
C ALA A 325 -13.47 3.04 2.66
N SER A 326 -13.20 3.92 1.69
CA SER A 326 -12.25 5.05 1.78
C SER A 326 -10.81 4.61 2.09
N ILE A 327 -10.44 3.36 1.79
CA ILE A 327 -9.13 2.78 2.00
C ILE A 327 -8.41 2.70 0.67
N THR A 328 -7.36 3.52 0.52
CA THR A 328 -6.65 3.74 -0.75
C THR A 328 -5.27 3.11 -0.78
N GLU A 329 -4.71 2.78 0.37
CA GLU A 329 -3.35 2.32 0.57
C GLU A 329 -2.96 1.13 -0.33
N PRO A 330 -3.83 0.12 -0.54
CA PRO A 330 -3.49 -1.00 -1.41
C PRO A 330 -3.22 -0.60 -2.86
N LEU A 331 -3.93 0.44 -3.35
CA LEU A 331 -3.74 0.96 -4.70
C LEU A 331 -2.63 2.02 -4.74
N ASP A 332 -2.59 2.92 -3.75
CA ASP A 332 -1.61 4.00 -3.64
C ASP A 332 -0.18 3.46 -3.64
N PHE A 333 0.09 2.46 -2.83
CA PHE A 333 1.43 1.88 -2.72
C PHE A 333 1.86 1.09 -3.96
N MET A 334 0.91 0.67 -4.82
CA MET A 334 1.26 0.04 -6.09
C MET A 334 1.95 1.00 -7.06
N PHE A 335 1.64 2.30 -7.02
CA PHE A 335 2.24 3.24 -7.97
C PHE A 335 3.09 4.34 -7.31
N CYS A 336 2.90 4.68 -6.04
CA CYS A 336 3.72 5.73 -5.42
C CYS A 336 5.22 5.37 -5.41
N PHE A 337 5.57 4.10 -5.23
CA PHE A 337 6.96 3.64 -5.23
C PHE A 337 7.45 3.20 -6.61
N THR A 338 6.58 2.70 -7.48
CA THR A 338 6.94 2.21 -8.81
C THR A 338 7.01 3.31 -9.85
N ALA A 339 6.18 4.34 -9.70
CA ALA A 339 6.04 5.45 -10.62
C ALA A 339 5.79 6.77 -9.86
N PRO A 340 6.80 7.34 -9.17
CA PRO A 340 6.64 8.54 -8.33
C PRO A 340 6.05 9.75 -9.07
N ILE A 341 6.26 9.86 -10.38
CA ILE A 341 5.67 10.92 -11.20
C ILE A 341 4.14 10.84 -11.23
N LEU A 342 3.57 9.62 -11.25
CA LEU A 342 2.12 9.42 -11.15
C LEU A 342 1.62 9.79 -9.76
N TRP A 343 2.44 9.57 -8.72
CA TRP A 343 2.09 9.96 -7.35
C TRP A 343 2.00 11.48 -7.19
N VAL A 344 2.97 12.21 -7.74
CA VAL A 344 2.91 13.68 -7.74
C VAL A 344 1.73 14.19 -8.57
N ALA A 345 1.49 13.61 -9.76
CA ALA A 345 0.33 13.96 -10.58
C ALA A 345 -0.99 13.68 -9.85
N HIS A 346 -1.09 12.56 -9.12
CA HIS A 346 -2.22 12.23 -8.28
C HIS A 346 -2.48 13.31 -7.22
N ALA A 347 -1.45 13.71 -6.49
CA ALA A 347 -1.56 14.76 -5.49
C ALA A 347 -1.99 16.10 -6.11
N CYS A 348 -1.43 16.49 -7.25
CA CYS A 348 -1.81 17.70 -7.97
C CYS A 348 -3.28 17.68 -8.42
N ILE A 349 -3.73 16.58 -9.03
CA ILE A 349 -5.12 16.44 -9.50
C ILE A 349 -6.07 16.48 -8.29
N SER A 350 -5.74 15.81 -7.19
CA SER A 350 -6.54 15.83 -5.97
C SER A 350 -6.70 17.25 -5.44
N GLY A 351 -5.61 17.99 -5.25
CA GLY A 351 -5.64 19.38 -4.81
C GLY A 351 -6.45 20.28 -5.73
N LEU A 352 -6.26 20.14 -7.07
CA LEU A 352 -7.00 20.92 -8.05
C LEU A 352 -8.53 20.70 -7.95
N PHE A 353 -8.98 19.46 -7.79
CA PHE A 353 -10.41 19.18 -7.72
C PHE A 353 -11.05 19.64 -6.41
N ILE A 354 -10.30 19.67 -5.30
CA ILE A 354 -10.81 20.30 -4.05
C ILE A 354 -11.01 21.82 -4.27
N VAL A 355 -10.09 22.49 -4.98
CA VAL A 355 -10.26 23.90 -5.35
C VAL A 355 -11.47 24.10 -6.27
N LEU A 356 -11.69 23.23 -7.25
CA LEU A 356 -12.86 23.32 -8.13
C LEU A 356 -14.15 23.15 -7.34
N LEU A 357 -14.23 22.18 -6.42
CA LEU A 357 -15.39 22.02 -5.54
C LEU A 357 -15.66 23.30 -4.73
N HIS A 358 -14.60 23.94 -4.21
CA HIS A 358 -14.73 25.19 -3.47
C HIS A 358 -15.20 26.36 -4.37
N ILE A 359 -14.61 26.54 -5.56
CA ILE A 359 -14.99 27.62 -6.50
C ILE A 359 -16.43 27.46 -6.98
N PHE A 360 -16.90 26.24 -7.21
CA PHE A 360 -18.27 25.97 -7.62
C PHE A 360 -19.26 25.89 -6.45
N HIS A 361 -18.86 26.32 -5.25
CA HIS A 361 -19.69 26.32 -4.05
C HIS A 361 -20.42 24.99 -3.82
N VAL A 362 -19.72 23.90 -4.03
CA VAL A 362 -20.22 22.58 -3.66
C VAL A 362 -20.15 22.46 -2.14
N THR A 363 -21.25 22.05 -1.51
CA THR A 363 -21.33 21.79 -0.07
C THR A 363 -21.77 20.35 0.22
N GLY A 364 -21.64 19.48 -0.79
CA GLY A 364 -22.00 18.06 -0.69
C GLY A 364 -20.98 17.20 0.02
N PHE A 365 -21.44 16.08 0.55
CA PHE A 365 -20.64 15.12 1.28
C PHE A 365 -19.84 14.20 0.36
N THR A 366 -18.59 13.90 0.72
CA THR A 366 -17.65 13.07 -0.08
C THR A 366 -16.97 11.99 0.76
N THR A 367 -17.60 11.48 1.80
CA THR A 367 -17.00 10.55 2.76
C THR A 367 -16.61 9.20 2.13
N ASN A 368 -17.53 8.57 1.44
CA ASN A 368 -17.40 7.39 0.58
C ASN A 368 -18.58 7.36 -0.39
N LEU A 369 -18.56 6.48 -1.39
CA LEU A 369 -19.59 6.47 -2.44
C LEU A 369 -21.01 6.34 -1.88
N LEU A 370 -21.22 5.38 -0.98
CA LEU A 370 -22.56 5.14 -0.41
C LEU A 370 -23.00 6.30 0.49
N GLY A 371 -22.12 6.75 1.38
CA GLY A 371 -22.38 7.89 2.26
C GLY A 371 -22.59 9.18 1.48
N SER A 372 -21.77 9.42 0.44
CA SER A 372 -21.95 10.55 -0.46
C SER A 372 -23.34 10.55 -1.10
N VAL A 373 -23.74 9.45 -1.72
CA VAL A 373 -25.05 9.37 -2.39
C VAL A 373 -26.21 9.56 -1.39
N LEU A 374 -26.20 8.82 -0.29
CA LEU A 374 -27.32 8.86 0.67
C LEU A 374 -27.44 10.21 1.39
N MET A 375 -26.32 10.78 1.87
CA MET A 375 -26.32 12.04 2.58
C MET A 375 -26.69 13.22 1.66
N ASN A 376 -26.16 13.24 0.44
CA ASN A 376 -26.47 14.30 -0.51
C ASN A 376 -27.94 14.27 -0.97
N LEU A 377 -28.47 13.07 -1.24
CA LEU A 377 -29.90 12.93 -1.61
C LEU A 377 -30.81 13.31 -0.45
N SER A 378 -30.48 12.94 0.79
CA SER A 378 -31.29 13.29 1.97
C SER A 378 -31.22 14.76 2.32
N ALA A 379 -30.09 15.44 2.11
CA ALA A 379 -29.94 16.87 2.35
C ALA A 379 -30.56 17.74 1.26
N GLY A 380 -30.67 17.22 0.04
CA GLY A 380 -31.24 17.92 -1.13
C GLY A 380 -30.19 18.69 -1.95
N ALA A 381 -30.54 18.96 -3.21
CA ALA A 381 -29.64 19.66 -4.15
C ALA A 381 -29.40 21.12 -3.76
N ASP A 382 -30.42 21.79 -3.22
CA ASP A 382 -30.34 23.19 -2.83
C ASP A 382 -29.33 23.46 -1.70
N LYS A 383 -29.12 22.45 -0.82
CA LYS A 383 -28.17 22.56 0.29
C LYS A 383 -26.77 22.01 -0.04
N THR A 384 -26.64 21.09 -0.99
CA THR A 384 -25.42 20.37 -1.22
C THR A 384 -24.77 20.64 -2.55
N ASN A 385 -25.51 21.19 -3.52
CA ASN A 385 -25.09 21.32 -4.91
C ASN A 385 -24.48 20.00 -5.46
N TYR A 386 -25.08 18.84 -5.07
CA TYR A 386 -24.58 17.53 -5.47
C TYR A 386 -24.60 17.27 -6.98
N PRO A 387 -25.47 17.89 -7.81
CA PRO A 387 -25.37 17.73 -9.26
C PRO A 387 -24.02 18.21 -9.79
N THR A 388 -23.53 19.37 -9.31
CA THR A 388 -22.20 19.88 -9.64
C THR A 388 -21.09 18.99 -9.07
N LEU A 389 -21.26 18.45 -7.84
CA LEU A 389 -20.34 17.50 -7.24
C LEU A 389 -20.14 16.27 -8.14
N TYR A 390 -21.23 15.64 -8.59
CA TYR A 390 -21.12 14.44 -9.44
C TYR A 390 -20.63 14.76 -10.86
N LEU A 391 -20.94 15.95 -11.39
CA LEU A 391 -20.35 16.40 -12.66
C LEU A 391 -18.83 16.53 -12.52
N LEU A 392 -18.34 17.18 -11.45
CA LEU A 392 -16.91 17.29 -11.18
C LEU A 392 -16.27 15.92 -10.91
N ALA A 393 -17.01 14.98 -10.31
CA ALA A 393 -16.53 13.60 -10.14
C ALA A 393 -16.29 12.90 -11.48
N LEU A 394 -17.22 13.03 -12.43
CA LEU A 394 -17.03 12.51 -13.79
C LEU A 394 -15.84 13.17 -14.50
N CYS A 395 -15.70 14.49 -14.35
CA CYS A 395 -14.55 15.23 -14.86
C CYS A 395 -13.25 14.74 -14.23
N GLN A 396 -13.22 14.49 -12.91
CA GLN A 396 -12.05 13.98 -12.23
C GLN A 396 -11.64 12.59 -12.75
N ILE A 397 -12.60 11.68 -12.92
CA ILE A 397 -12.36 10.35 -13.51
C ILE A 397 -11.73 10.48 -14.90
N ALA A 398 -12.28 11.37 -15.76
CA ALA A 398 -11.74 11.62 -17.09
C ALA A 398 -10.33 12.22 -17.06
N VAL A 399 -10.08 13.19 -16.20
CA VAL A 399 -8.75 13.83 -16.04
C VAL A 399 -7.72 12.80 -15.57
N TYR A 400 -8.04 11.99 -14.57
CA TYR A 400 -7.16 10.91 -14.13
C TYR A 400 -6.86 9.93 -15.26
N PHE A 401 -7.89 9.49 -15.97
CA PHE A 401 -7.71 8.57 -17.11
C PHE A 401 -6.76 9.14 -18.16
N VAL A 402 -6.98 10.38 -18.57
CA VAL A 402 -6.17 11.04 -19.62
C VAL A 402 -4.75 11.28 -19.13
N VAL A 403 -4.58 11.95 -17.97
CA VAL A 403 -3.26 12.33 -17.45
C VAL A 403 -2.41 11.09 -17.16
N PHE A 404 -2.97 10.09 -16.50
CA PHE A 404 -2.23 8.85 -16.21
C PHE A 404 -1.88 8.10 -17.48
N THR A 405 -2.80 8.00 -18.45
CA THR A 405 -2.51 7.37 -19.75
C THR A 405 -1.37 8.08 -20.48
N LEU A 406 -1.38 9.42 -20.51
CA LEU A 406 -0.34 10.20 -21.14
C LEU A 406 1.01 10.02 -20.45
N LEU A 407 1.06 10.14 -19.13
CA LEU A 407 2.30 9.97 -18.37
C LEU A 407 2.87 8.55 -18.48
N ILE A 408 2.01 7.52 -18.39
CA ILE A 408 2.43 6.12 -18.53
C ILE A 408 3.05 5.88 -19.91
N LYS A 409 2.46 6.41 -20.97
CA LYS A 409 2.95 6.25 -22.33
C LYS A 409 4.20 7.11 -22.59
N ALA A 410 4.20 8.39 -22.20
CA ALA A 410 5.29 9.32 -22.45
C ALA A 410 6.60 8.90 -21.76
N PHE A 411 6.51 8.44 -20.51
CA PHE A 411 7.67 8.01 -19.72
C PHE A 411 7.90 6.49 -19.75
N ASN A 412 7.12 5.75 -20.54
CA ASN A 412 7.16 4.28 -20.62
C ASN A 412 7.20 3.61 -19.23
N LEU A 413 6.31 4.03 -18.33
CA LEU A 413 6.31 3.58 -16.95
C LEU A 413 5.91 2.10 -16.84
N HIS A 414 6.60 1.37 -15.98
CA HIS A 414 6.31 -0.04 -15.69
C HIS A 414 5.15 -0.16 -14.68
N THR A 415 3.94 0.13 -15.15
CA THR A 415 2.71 -0.01 -14.36
C THR A 415 2.14 -1.43 -14.47
N PRO A 416 1.22 -1.85 -13.55
CA PRO A 416 0.61 -3.17 -13.58
C PRO A 416 0.08 -3.56 -14.97
N GLY A 417 0.42 -4.76 -15.43
CA GLY A 417 0.03 -5.29 -16.74
C GLY A 417 0.89 -4.84 -17.93
N ARG A 418 1.89 -3.96 -17.73
CA ARG A 418 2.87 -3.55 -18.77
C ARG A 418 4.19 -4.31 -18.69
N GLU A 419 4.32 -5.28 -17.82
CA GLU A 419 5.54 -6.08 -17.66
C GLU A 419 5.97 -6.70 -18.99
N GLU A 420 7.25 -6.56 -19.35
CA GLU A 420 7.80 -7.17 -20.55
C GLU A 420 7.89 -8.68 -20.39
N GLY A 421 7.25 -9.39 -21.31
CA GLY A 421 7.46 -10.81 -21.53
C GLY A 421 6.20 -11.64 -21.51
N SER A 422 5.44 -11.57 -22.60
CA SER A 422 4.59 -12.66 -23.11
C SER A 422 4.09 -12.39 -24.54
N ALA A 423 4.88 -11.75 -25.40
CA ALA A 423 4.45 -11.40 -26.75
C ALA A 423 5.26 -12.04 -27.88
N GLU A 424 6.04 -13.07 -27.60
CA GLU A 424 6.53 -13.94 -28.67
C GLU A 424 6.21 -15.39 -28.31
N THR A 425 5.07 -15.82 -28.68
CA THR A 425 4.50 -17.16 -28.93
C THR A 425 3.08 -17.32 -28.34
N ALA A 426 2.17 -16.42 -28.68
CA ALA A 426 0.75 -16.72 -28.58
C ALA A 426 0.22 -17.04 -30.00
N LYS A 427 0.64 -18.15 -30.57
CA LYS A 427 -0.07 -18.88 -31.63
C LYS A 427 -0.25 -20.31 -31.14
N SER A 428 -1.22 -20.50 -30.28
CA SER A 428 -2.05 -21.71 -30.22
C SER A 428 -3.18 -21.44 -29.23
N ASP A 429 -4.37 -21.24 -29.76
CA ASP A 429 -5.63 -21.42 -29.07
C ASP A 429 -5.76 -22.91 -28.69
N ALA A 430 -5.26 -23.26 -27.52
CA ALA A 430 -5.62 -24.48 -26.83
C ALA A 430 -5.70 -24.16 -25.33
N PRO A 431 -6.75 -24.62 -24.61
CA PRO A 431 -6.84 -24.41 -23.18
C PRO A 431 -5.61 -25.02 -22.51
N ALA A 432 -4.85 -24.20 -21.78
CA ALA A 432 -3.68 -24.62 -21.04
C ALA A 432 -4.07 -25.83 -20.17
N LYS A 433 -3.55 -27.02 -20.51
CA LYS A 433 -3.60 -28.19 -19.63
C LYS A 433 -2.99 -27.78 -18.30
N LYS A 434 -3.76 -27.94 -17.23
CA LYS A 434 -3.30 -27.71 -15.85
C LYS A 434 -2.03 -28.54 -15.63
N ALA A 435 -0.87 -27.89 -15.65
CA ALA A 435 0.38 -28.52 -15.23
C ALA A 435 0.33 -28.63 -13.71
N SER A 436 -0.33 -29.64 -13.17
CA SER A 436 -0.11 -29.98 -11.76
C SER A 436 1.23 -30.71 -11.72
N VAL A 437 2.19 -30.15 -10.95
CA VAL A 437 3.44 -30.84 -10.64
C VAL A 437 3.09 -32.10 -9.86
N LYS A 438 2.86 -33.20 -10.59
CA LYS A 438 2.52 -34.51 -9.99
C LYS A 438 3.70 -35.45 -9.96
N ASN A 439 4.82 -35.13 -10.64
CA ASN A 439 5.96 -36.03 -10.77
C ASN A 439 7.29 -35.31 -10.52
N ALA A 440 8.06 -35.81 -9.55
CA ALA A 440 9.44 -35.41 -9.30
C ALA A 440 10.34 -35.53 -10.55
N ALA A 441 10.01 -36.43 -11.48
CA ALA A 441 10.71 -36.61 -12.74
C ALA A 441 10.58 -35.42 -13.71
N GLU A 442 9.45 -34.72 -13.72
CA GLU A 442 9.24 -33.53 -14.57
C GLU A 442 10.04 -32.32 -14.04
N VAL A 443 10.13 -32.18 -12.72
CA VAL A 443 10.95 -31.15 -12.07
C VAL A 443 12.44 -31.43 -12.33
N GLN A 444 12.85 -32.70 -12.29
CA GLN A 444 14.22 -33.08 -12.60
C GLN A 444 14.62 -32.71 -14.03
N CYS A 445 13.72 -32.88 -14.99
CA CYS A 445 13.97 -32.45 -16.37
C CYS A 445 14.21 -30.93 -16.49
N VAL A 446 13.56 -30.12 -15.65
CA VAL A 446 13.80 -28.65 -15.60
C VAL A 446 15.19 -28.36 -15.02
N ILE A 447 15.58 -29.05 -13.94
CA ILE A 447 16.92 -28.89 -13.32
C ILE A 447 18.00 -29.33 -14.30
N ASP A 448 17.83 -30.49 -14.95
CA ASP A 448 18.79 -31.00 -15.94
C ASP A 448 18.90 -30.06 -17.14
N GLY A 449 17.76 -29.54 -17.62
CA GLY A 449 17.68 -28.57 -18.71
C GLY A 449 18.31 -27.21 -18.39
N LEU A 450 18.41 -26.85 -17.12
CA LEU A 450 19.14 -25.67 -16.65
C LEU A 450 20.65 -25.94 -16.49
N GLY A 451 21.12 -27.13 -16.81
CA GLY A 451 22.52 -27.55 -16.73
C GLY A 451 22.89 -28.23 -15.41
N GLY A 452 21.89 -28.72 -14.65
CA GLY A 452 22.08 -29.42 -13.38
C GLY A 452 22.22 -28.48 -12.19
N LYS A 453 22.18 -29.06 -10.97
CA LYS A 453 22.30 -28.34 -9.69
C LYS A 453 23.51 -27.41 -9.62
N GLU A 454 24.64 -27.86 -10.09
CA GLU A 454 25.90 -27.10 -10.04
C GLU A 454 25.93 -25.84 -10.92
N ASN A 455 25.06 -25.81 -11.93
CA ASN A 455 24.91 -24.65 -12.81
C ASN A 455 23.90 -23.63 -12.28
N ILE A 456 23.01 -23.99 -11.34
CA ILE A 456 21.99 -23.13 -10.78
C ILE A 456 22.57 -22.33 -9.61
N LEU A 457 22.53 -20.99 -9.70
CA LEU A 457 22.99 -20.08 -8.65
C LEU A 457 21.87 -19.63 -7.72
N SER A 458 20.69 -19.40 -8.27
CA SER A 458 19.49 -19.01 -7.51
C SER A 458 18.23 -19.33 -8.28
N VAL A 459 17.17 -19.69 -7.56
CA VAL A 459 15.84 -19.90 -8.10
C VAL A 459 14.90 -18.91 -7.43
N ASP A 460 14.22 -18.12 -8.23
CA ASP A 460 13.22 -17.16 -7.80
C ASP A 460 12.00 -17.22 -8.71
N ASN A 461 10.89 -16.59 -8.34
CA ASN A 461 9.76 -16.46 -9.23
C ASN A 461 9.15 -15.04 -9.17
N CYS A 462 8.54 -14.63 -10.26
CA CYS A 462 7.53 -13.58 -10.23
C CYS A 462 6.14 -14.22 -10.35
N PHE A 463 5.12 -13.43 -10.55
CA PHE A 463 3.72 -13.90 -10.55
C PHE A 463 3.43 -15.04 -11.56
N THR A 464 4.18 -15.13 -12.66
CA THR A 464 3.95 -16.13 -13.74
C THR A 464 5.21 -16.81 -14.25
N ARG A 465 6.42 -16.46 -13.75
CA ARG A 465 7.69 -16.97 -14.27
C ARG A 465 8.59 -17.49 -13.17
N LEU A 466 9.17 -18.65 -13.44
CA LEU A 466 10.35 -19.13 -12.71
C LEU A 466 11.56 -18.34 -13.23
N ARG A 467 12.31 -17.73 -12.36
CA ARG A 467 13.54 -17.00 -12.65
C ARG A 467 14.71 -17.77 -12.07
N VAL A 468 15.60 -18.20 -12.93
CA VAL A 468 16.77 -18.97 -12.51
C VAL A 468 18.01 -18.24 -12.98
N ASN A 469 18.93 -17.98 -12.06
CA ASN A 469 20.25 -17.48 -12.43
C ASN A 469 21.20 -18.67 -12.53
N ILE A 470 21.84 -18.82 -13.69
CA ILE A 470 22.76 -19.92 -13.97
C ILE A 470 24.19 -19.42 -14.17
N LYS A 471 25.17 -20.29 -13.92
CA LYS A 471 26.60 -19.96 -14.09
C LYS A 471 26.98 -19.87 -15.57
N ASP A 472 26.60 -20.90 -16.33
CA ASP A 472 26.99 -21.10 -17.73
C ASP A 472 25.74 -21.27 -18.63
N PRO A 473 25.41 -20.26 -19.45
CA PRO A 473 24.29 -20.34 -20.38
C PRO A 473 24.45 -21.39 -21.50
N ALA A 474 25.68 -21.84 -21.79
CA ALA A 474 25.92 -22.82 -22.83
C ALA A 474 25.42 -24.24 -22.46
N LYS A 475 25.21 -24.50 -21.16
CA LYS A 475 24.64 -25.75 -20.65
C LYS A 475 23.12 -25.82 -20.66
N LEU A 476 22.43 -24.79 -21.20
CA LEU A 476 20.99 -24.74 -21.23
C LEU A 476 20.43 -25.67 -22.31
N ASP A 477 19.61 -26.64 -21.92
CA ASP A 477 18.82 -27.50 -22.81
C ASP A 477 17.32 -27.14 -22.72
N GLU A 478 16.85 -26.39 -23.70
CA GLU A 478 15.43 -26.01 -23.77
C GLU A 478 14.50 -27.20 -24.03
N ALA A 479 14.96 -28.22 -24.73
CA ALA A 479 14.15 -29.39 -25.02
C ALA A 479 13.83 -30.18 -23.73
N ALA A 480 14.80 -30.26 -22.81
CA ALA A 480 14.59 -30.83 -21.49
C ALA A 480 13.63 -29.99 -20.64
N ILE A 481 13.77 -28.66 -20.63
CA ILE A 481 12.88 -27.75 -19.90
C ILE A 481 11.45 -27.84 -20.41
N ASN A 482 11.27 -27.95 -21.71
CA ASN A 482 9.95 -28.00 -22.35
C ASN A 482 9.19 -29.32 -22.10
N LYS A 483 9.79 -30.33 -21.46
CA LYS A 483 9.09 -31.54 -21.00
C LYS A 483 8.07 -31.19 -19.90
N LEU A 484 8.34 -30.17 -19.06
CA LEU A 484 7.34 -29.58 -18.21
C LEU A 484 6.62 -28.46 -19.01
N PRO A 485 5.30 -28.56 -19.24
CA PRO A 485 4.58 -27.60 -20.05
C PRO A 485 4.77 -26.17 -19.55
N ASN A 486 5.30 -25.32 -20.40
CA ASN A 486 5.51 -23.89 -20.14
C ASN A 486 5.06 -23.06 -21.35
N SER A 487 4.90 -21.75 -21.16
CA SER A 487 4.47 -20.82 -22.22
C SER A 487 5.63 -20.10 -22.90
N GLY A 488 6.87 -20.51 -22.63
CA GLY A 488 8.09 -19.97 -23.26
C GLY A 488 9.22 -19.72 -22.28
N ILE A 489 10.46 -19.65 -22.83
CA ILE A 489 11.70 -19.41 -22.10
C ILE A 489 12.30 -18.10 -22.59
N VAL A 490 12.60 -17.18 -21.69
CA VAL A 490 13.25 -15.89 -21.97
C VAL A 490 14.68 -15.92 -21.42
N LYS A 491 15.66 -15.67 -22.26
CA LYS A 491 17.08 -15.66 -21.92
C LYS A 491 17.61 -14.23 -21.84
N LYS A 492 18.22 -13.85 -20.72
CA LYS A 492 18.92 -12.57 -20.55
C LYS A 492 20.32 -12.81 -19.97
N GLY A 493 21.22 -13.31 -20.81
CA GLY A 493 22.54 -13.73 -20.35
C GLY A 493 22.42 -14.94 -19.40
N THR A 494 22.86 -14.79 -18.15
CA THR A 494 22.75 -15.82 -17.10
C THR A 494 21.37 -15.87 -16.42
N ASP A 495 20.46 -14.93 -16.66
CA ASP A 495 19.10 -14.90 -16.11
C ASP A 495 18.13 -15.60 -17.06
N ILE A 496 17.68 -16.79 -16.70
CA ILE A 496 16.73 -17.60 -17.45
C ILE A 496 15.37 -17.49 -16.81
N GLN A 497 14.35 -17.16 -17.60
CA GLN A 497 12.98 -17.01 -17.13
C GLN A 497 12.05 -17.96 -17.88
N ILE A 498 11.39 -18.88 -17.16
CA ILE A 498 10.49 -19.88 -17.73
C ILE A 498 9.07 -19.51 -17.32
N VAL A 499 8.18 -19.41 -18.29
CA VAL A 499 6.78 -18.94 -18.08
C VAL A 499 5.88 -20.13 -17.77
N TYR A 500 5.56 -20.35 -16.51
CA TYR A 500 4.65 -21.41 -16.03
C TYR A 500 3.26 -20.90 -15.66
N GLY A 501 3.00 -19.59 -15.72
CA GLY A 501 1.72 -19.01 -15.32
C GLY A 501 1.51 -19.03 -13.80
N LEU A 502 0.25 -19.14 -13.36
CA LEU A 502 -0.12 -19.06 -11.93
C LEU A 502 0.44 -20.18 -11.05
N GLN A 503 0.95 -21.25 -11.64
CA GLN A 503 1.50 -22.42 -10.94
C GLN A 503 2.99 -22.28 -10.63
N VAL A 504 3.59 -21.18 -11.01
CA VAL A 504 5.03 -20.95 -10.86
C VAL A 504 5.51 -21.07 -9.42
N ALA A 505 4.70 -20.69 -8.43
CA ALA A 505 5.06 -20.80 -7.02
C ALA A 505 5.18 -22.27 -6.56
N ASP A 506 4.32 -23.14 -7.07
CA ASP A 506 4.35 -24.58 -6.75
C ASP A 506 5.54 -25.26 -7.46
N ILE A 507 5.81 -24.86 -8.71
CA ILE A 507 6.97 -25.36 -9.48
C ILE A 507 8.28 -24.90 -8.83
N LYS A 508 8.37 -23.64 -8.37
CA LYS A 508 9.54 -23.16 -7.65
C LYS A 508 9.80 -23.99 -6.40
N ARG A 509 8.77 -24.20 -5.57
CA ARG A 509 8.89 -25.04 -4.37
C ARG A 509 9.38 -26.45 -4.70
N ALA A 510 8.82 -27.05 -5.75
CA ALA A 510 9.24 -28.39 -6.18
C ALA A 510 10.69 -28.41 -6.66
N VAL A 511 11.15 -27.39 -7.39
CA VAL A 511 12.55 -27.25 -7.82
C VAL A 511 13.48 -27.05 -6.61
N GLU A 512 13.13 -26.15 -5.69
CA GLU A 512 13.93 -25.90 -4.47
C GLU A 512 14.04 -27.18 -3.62
N THR A 513 12.94 -27.86 -3.35
CA THR A 513 12.92 -29.12 -2.59
C THR A 513 13.80 -30.20 -3.26
N GLN A 514 13.80 -30.27 -4.59
CA GLN A 514 14.58 -31.26 -5.32
C GLN A 514 16.07 -30.90 -5.36
N LEU A 515 16.40 -29.62 -5.38
CA LEU A 515 17.78 -29.13 -5.24
C LEU A 515 18.35 -29.35 -3.83
N GLU A 516 17.52 -29.33 -2.78
CA GLU A 516 17.91 -29.62 -1.40
C GLU A 516 18.13 -31.11 -1.16
N ASN A 517 17.38 -31.99 -1.85
CA ASN A 517 17.43 -33.43 -1.70
C ASN A 517 18.53 -34.10 -2.54
N GLN A 518 19.24 -33.39 -3.41
CA GLN A 518 20.41 -33.80 -4.17
C GLN A 518 21.71 -33.25 -3.55
#